data_00ce20381ed449e6dcfde3e60b5ab40a
#
_entry.id   00ce20381ed449e6dcfde3e60b5ab40a
#
_cell.length_a   1.000
_cell.length_b   1.000
_cell.length_c   1.000
_cell.angle_alpha   90.00
_cell.angle_beta   90.00
_cell.angle_gamma   90.00
#
_symmetry.space_group_name_H-M   'P 1'
#
loop_
_entity.id
_entity.type
_entity.pdbx_description
1 polymer ?
#
loop_
_entity_poly.entity_id
_entity_poly.type
_entity_poly.pdbx_seq_one_letter_code
_entity_poly.pdbx_strand_id
1 'polypeptide(L)'
;MKIIVLKFGGTSVGTTDRIKKVAKIIAKYKKKYAVIVLSSAMSGVTNNLIKLSKKISKNFSEAEYDVLVSSGEQMSCSLISAELIDKGFNSRSWISWQVPIITEGKYKYSRINKINKSQIIRYLKKGGIPIITGFQGINNKNRITTIGRGGTDASAIMFAKFFNAEKCIIYTDVDGVYSTDPNKLKSAKKIKAISYEEMLEMASLGAKVMQPHSIQDARLNRVDIEVKSSFTNNKGTLITKRKNIINNKIITGITSTSNDSKVTLLGVRDKPGIAASIFKPLSKNSINVDMVVQNISA
;
A
#
# COMPACT_ATOMS: atom_id res chain seq x y z
N MET A 1 -25.87 3.64 4.82
CA MET A 1 -25.12 2.41 4.46
C MET A 1 -23.71 2.54 5.04
N LYS A 2 -23.34 1.69 5.98
CA LYS A 2 -21.99 1.70 6.56
C LYS A 2 -21.04 1.00 5.61
N ILE A 3 -20.09 1.74 5.06
CA ILE A 3 -19.11 1.24 4.09
C ILE A 3 -17.80 0.92 4.82
N ILE A 4 -17.17 -0.19 4.45
CA ILE A 4 -15.77 -0.49 4.80
C ILE A 4 -14.98 -0.80 3.55
N VAL A 5 -13.69 -0.50 3.61
CA VAL A 5 -12.73 -0.86 2.58
C VAL A 5 -11.80 -1.94 3.14
N LEU A 6 -11.71 -3.05 2.43
CA LEU A 6 -10.78 -4.13 2.71
C LEU A 6 -9.73 -4.20 1.61
N LYS A 7 -8.46 -4.20 1.97
CA LYS A 7 -7.37 -4.43 1.01
C LYS A 7 -6.67 -5.73 1.31
N PHE A 8 -6.39 -6.51 0.28
CA PHE A 8 -5.61 -7.75 0.39
C PHE A 8 -4.31 -7.63 -0.40
N GLY A 9 -3.18 -7.83 0.28
CA GLY A 9 -1.85 -7.84 -0.31
C GLY A 9 -1.56 -9.11 -1.11
N GLY A 10 -0.52 -9.09 -1.94
CA GLY A 10 -0.17 -10.21 -2.82
C GLY A 10 0.05 -11.52 -2.09
N THR A 11 0.63 -11.50 -0.89
CA THR A 11 0.78 -12.70 -0.04
C THR A 11 -0.56 -13.25 0.42
N SER A 12 -1.54 -12.39 0.68
CA SER A 12 -2.90 -12.79 1.08
C SER A 12 -3.67 -13.50 -0.03
N VAL A 13 -3.36 -13.21 -1.29
CA VAL A 13 -4.01 -13.78 -2.48
C VAL A 13 -3.07 -14.65 -3.31
N GLY A 14 -1.93 -15.06 -2.75
CA GLY A 14 -0.83 -15.72 -3.46
C GLY A 14 -1.12 -17.12 -3.99
N THR A 15 -2.17 -17.79 -3.53
CA THR A 15 -2.62 -19.11 -4.00
C THR A 15 -4.14 -19.19 -4.02
N THR A 16 -4.70 -20.17 -4.73
CA THR A 16 -6.15 -20.41 -4.76
C THR A 16 -6.73 -20.67 -3.36
N ASP A 17 -6.04 -21.42 -2.51
CA ASP A 17 -6.48 -21.65 -1.12
C ASP A 17 -6.50 -20.37 -0.27
N ARG A 18 -5.56 -19.46 -0.52
CA ARG A 18 -5.55 -18.13 0.12
C ARG A 18 -6.71 -17.27 -0.36
N ILE A 19 -7.04 -17.32 -1.65
CA ILE A 19 -8.21 -16.65 -2.22
C ILE A 19 -9.50 -17.16 -1.56
N LYS A 20 -9.66 -18.46 -1.35
CA LYS A 20 -10.79 -19.05 -0.61
C LYS A 20 -10.87 -18.52 0.83
N LYS A 21 -9.72 -18.34 1.52
CA LYS A 21 -9.68 -17.74 2.87
C LYS A 21 -10.07 -16.26 2.82
N VAL A 22 -9.58 -15.51 1.85
CA VAL A 22 -9.95 -14.10 1.62
C VAL A 22 -11.46 -13.97 1.41
N ALA A 23 -12.07 -14.80 0.59
CA ALA A 23 -13.52 -14.80 0.37
C ALA A 23 -14.30 -15.04 1.69
N LYS A 24 -13.83 -15.94 2.55
CA LYS A 24 -14.43 -16.16 3.90
C LYS A 24 -14.33 -14.89 4.78
N ILE A 25 -13.20 -14.17 4.73
CA ILE A 25 -13.02 -12.92 5.46
C ILE A 25 -14.00 -11.86 4.95
N ILE A 26 -14.11 -11.68 3.63
CA ILE A 26 -15.04 -10.74 2.99
C ILE A 26 -16.48 -11.05 3.39
N ALA A 27 -16.90 -12.32 3.30
CA ALA A 27 -18.24 -12.79 3.67
C ALA A 27 -18.60 -12.46 5.13
N LYS A 28 -17.63 -12.56 6.04
CA LYS A 28 -17.82 -12.21 7.46
C LYS A 28 -18.14 -10.72 7.64
N TYR A 29 -17.46 -9.82 6.92
CA TYR A 29 -17.73 -8.38 7.00
C TYR A 29 -19.04 -8.01 6.29
N LYS A 30 -19.38 -8.69 5.20
CA LYS A 30 -20.59 -8.45 4.43
C LYS A 30 -21.88 -8.55 5.25
N LYS A 31 -21.86 -9.33 6.34
CA LYS A 31 -23.01 -9.45 7.28
C LYS A 31 -23.39 -8.12 7.96
N LYS A 32 -22.44 -7.17 8.07
CA LYS A 32 -22.64 -5.92 8.83
C LYS A 32 -22.39 -4.65 8.01
N TYR A 33 -21.70 -4.75 6.88
CA TYR A 33 -21.21 -3.61 6.12
C TYR A 33 -21.46 -3.77 4.62
N ALA A 34 -21.52 -2.64 3.93
CA ALA A 34 -21.26 -2.60 2.50
C ALA A 34 -19.74 -2.65 2.29
N VAL A 35 -19.27 -3.69 1.63
CA VAL A 35 -17.83 -4.00 1.53
C VAL A 35 -17.31 -3.61 0.16
N ILE A 36 -16.27 -2.80 0.12
CA ILE A 36 -15.44 -2.54 -1.07
C ILE A 36 -14.12 -3.28 -0.85
N VAL A 37 -13.68 -4.03 -1.84
CA VAL A 37 -12.43 -4.81 -1.77
C VAL A 37 -11.44 -4.30 -2.79
N LEU A 38 -10.21 -4.04 -2.38
CA LEU A 38 -9.04 -3.77 -3.22
C LEU A 38 -8.11 -4.98 -3.17
N SER A 39 -7.69 -5.48 -4.33
CA SER A 39 -6.74 -6.59 -4.40
C SER A 39 -5.45 -6.18 -5.08
N SER A 40 -4.33 -6.66 -4.56
CA SER A 40 -3.04 -6.68 -5.25
C SER A 40 -2.97 -7.88 -6.19
N ALA A 41 -2.02 -7.85 -7.11
CA ALA A 41 -1.63 -9.06 -7.86
C ALA A 41 -1.21 -10.19 -6.92
N MET A 42 -1.35 -11.43 -7.36
CA MET A 42 -0.87 -12.60 -6.62
C MET A 42 0.66 -12.51 -6.43
N SER A 43 1.14 -13.06 -5.32
CA SER A 43 2.58 -13.03 -4.98
C SER A 43 3.44 -13.53 -6.15
N GLY A 44 4.46 -12.76 -6.51
CA GLY A 44 5.40 -13.07 -7.60
C GLY A 44 4.94 -12.66 -9.00
N VAL A 45 3.63 -12.47 -9.24
CA VAL A 45 3.10 -12.15 -10.58
C VAL A 45 3.67 -10.84 -11.12
N THR A 46 3.59 -9.76 -10.37
CA THR A 46 4.14 -8.45 -10.79
C THR A 46 5.63 -8.55 -11.11
N ASN A 47 6.42 -9.27 -10.28
CA ASN A 47 7.84 -9.47 -10.54
C ASN A 47 8.10 -10.24 -11.84
N ASN A 48 7.27 -11.24 -12.15
CA ASN A 48 7.37 -11.99 -13.40
C ASN A 48 7.05 -11.11 -14.61
N LEU A 49 6.00 -10.29 -14.53
CA LEU A 49 5.65 -9.31 -15.58
C LEU A 49 6.79 -8.29 -15.81
N ILE A 50 7.41 -7.80 -14.74
CA ILE A 50 8.60 -6.93 -14.84
C ILE A 50 9.79 -7.65 -15.51
N LYS A 51 10.01 -8.93 -15.18
CA LYS A 51 11.06 -9.71 -15.86
C LYS A 51 10.77 -9.89 -17.35
N LEU A 52 9.51 -10.11 -17.73
CA LEU A 52 9.10 -10.20 -19.14
C LEU A 52 9.36 -8.89 -19.89
N SER A 53 8.98 -7.73 -19.35
CA SER A 53 9.24 -6.44 -20.01
C SER A 53 10.73 -6.23 -20.30
N LYS A 54 11.60 -6.57 -19.33
CA LYS A 54 13.06 -6.44 -19.48
C LYS A 54 13.65 -7.39 -20.54
N LYS A 55 13.03 -8.58 -20.75
CA LYS A 55 13.45 -9.53 -21.79
C LYS A 55 13.10 -9.04 -23.20
N ILE A 56 12.00 -8.30 -23.34
CA ILE A 56 11.54 -7.78 -24.63
C ILE A 56 12.34 -6.55 -25.05
N SER A 57 12.59 -5.60 -24.11
CA SER A 57 13.32 -4.36 -24.44
C SER A 57 14.00 -3.79 -23.21
N LYS A 58 15.24 -3.29 -23.41
CA LYS A 58 15.95 -2.51 -22.39
C LYS A 58 15.29 -1.14 -22.17
N ASN A 59 14.66 -0.59 -23.20
CA ASN A 59 13.96 0.69 -23.20
C ASN A 59 12.44 0.50 -23.31
N PHE A 60 11.89 -0.40 -22.52
CA PHE A 60 10.46 -0.70 -22.53
C PHE A 60 9.66 0.56 -22.18
N SER A 61 8.68 0.93 -23.02
CA SER A 61 7.85 2.11 -22.81
C SER A 61 7.18 2.10 -21.43
N GLU A 62 7.26 3.21 -20.70
CA GLU A 62 6.64 3.30 -19.37
C GLU A 62 5.12 3.16 -19.42
N ALA A 63 4.49 3.65 -20.49
CA ALA A 63 3.04 3.50 -20.69
C ALA A 63 2.65 2.03 -20.91
N GLU A 64 3.42 1.29 -21.71
CA GLU A 64 3.19 -0.16 -21.92
C GLU A 64 3.58 -0.99 -20.71
N TYR A 65 4.58 -0.54 -19.94
CA TYR A 65 4.93 -1.13 -18.66
C TYR A 65 3.75 -1.09 -17.67
N ASP A 66 3.09 0.06 -17.55
CA ASP A 66 1.93 0.23 -16.66
C ASP A 66 0.76 -0.68 -17.09
N VAL A 67 0.51 -0.80 -18.40
CA VAL A 67 -0.48 -1.74 -18.94
C VAL A 67 -0.13 -3.18 -18.57
N LEU A 68 1.13 -3.58 -18.80
CA LEU A 68 1.59 -4.95 -18.54
C LEU A 68 1.46 -5.31 -17.05
N VAL A 69 2.05 -4.50 -16.14
CA VAL A 69 2.09 -4.86 -14.73
C VAL A 69 0.73 -4.78 -14.05
N SER A 70 -0.18 -3.94 -14.53
CA SER A 70 -1.55 -3.81 -13.99
C SER A 70 -2.45 -5.03 -14.28
N SER A 71 -2.06 -5.91 -15.20
CA SER A 71 -2.83 -7.13 -15.51
C SER A 71 -2.85 -8.13 -14.34
N GLY A 72 -1.86 -8.09 -13.47
CA GLY A 72 -1.77 -8.99 -12.31
C GLY A 72 -2.92 -8.82 -11.31
N GLU A 73 -3.37 -7.59 -11.09
CA GLU A 73 -4.51 -7.30 -10.22
C GLU A 73 -5.83 -7.74 -10.83
N GLN A 74 -5.96 -7.72 -12.15
CA GLN A 74 -7.16 -8.19 -12.85
C GLN A 74 -7.36 -9.69 -12.59
N MET A 75 -6.30 -10.47 -12.65
CA MET A 75 -6.34 -11.90 -12.36
C MET A 75 -6.81 -12.18 -10.92
N SER A 76 -6.22 -11.55 -9.92
CA SER A 76 -6.60 -11.78 -8.52
C SER A 76 -8.03 -11.33 -8.22
N CYS A 77 -8.47 -10.18 -8.78
CA CYS A 77 -9.82 -9.67 -8.60
C CYS A 77 -10.87 -10.59 -9.18
N SER A 78 -10.64 -11.15 -10.38
CA SER A 78 -11.57 -12.10 -11.01
C SER A 78 -11.71 -13.38 -10.19
N LEU A 79 -10.59 -13.94 -9.71
CA LEU A 79 -10.60 -15.16 -8.89
C LEU A 79 -11.31 -14.96 -7.54
N ILE A 80 -11.10 -13.83 -6.86
CA ILE A 80 -11.82 -13.51 -5.62
C ILE A 80 -13.31 -13.35 -5.90
N SER A 81 -13.67 -12.67 -6.99
CA SER A 81 -15.07 -12.47 -7.37
C SER A 81 -15.76 -13.80 -7.69
N ALA A 82 -15.11 -14.68 -8.46
CA ALA A 82 -15.62 -16.01 -8.78
C ALA A 82 -15.88 -16.84 -7.52
N GLU A 83 -14.93 -16.90 -6.58
CA GLU A 83 -15.08 -17.62 -5.31
C GLU A 83 -16.23 -17.05 -4.44
N LEU A 84 -16.48 -15.74 -4.49
CA LEU A 84 -17.62 -15.14 -3.79
C LEU A 84 -18.95 -15.46 -4.47
N ILE A 85 -19.01 -15.50 -5.81
CA ILE A 85 -20.19 -15.89 -6.58
C ILE A 85 -20.54 -17.35 -6.28
N ASP A 86 -19.54 -18.22 -6.26
CA ASP A 86 -19.71 -19.64 -5.92
C ASP A 86 -20.28 -19.86 -4.52
N LYS A 87 -20.02 -18.92 -3.61
CA LYS A 87 -20.61 -18.88 -2.26
C LYS A 87 -21.97 -18.15 -2.18
N GLY A 88 -22.60 -17.83 -3.29
CA GLY A 88 -23.90 -17.19 -3.35
C GLY A 88 -23.90 -15.67 -3.13
N PHE A 89 -22.75 -15.01 -3.16
CA PHE A 89 -22.71 -13.54 -3.05
C PHE A 89 -22.80 -12.88 -4.43
N ASN A 90 -23.53 -11.76 -4.50
CA ASN A 90 -23.46 -10.88 -5.67
C ASN A 90 -22.12 -10.16 -5.67
N SER A 91 -21.15 -10.68 -6.43
CA SER A 91 -19.80 -10.12 -6.54
C SER A 91 -19.44 -9.84 -8.00
N ARG A 92 -18.59 -8.85 -8.20
CA ARG A 92 -18.06 -8.49 -9.52
C ARG A 92 -16.67 -7.86 -9.39
N SER A 93 -15.77 -8.26 -10.28
CA SER A 93 -14.48 -7.59 -10.47
C SER A 93 -14.64 -6.29 -11.26
N TRP A 94 -13.89 -5.26 -10.87
CA TRP A 94 -13.89 -3.94 -11.48
C TRP A 94 -12.46 -3.49 -11.77
N ILE A 95 -12.23 -3.13 -13.01
CA ILE A 95 -10.93 -2.61 -13.46
C ILE A 95 -10.96 -1.08 -13.37
N SER A 96 -9.80 -0.45 -13.27
CA SER A 96 -9.64 0.99 -13.00
C SER A 96 -10.42 1.91 -13.96
N TRP A 97 -10.53 1.56 -15.24
CA TRP A 97 -11.28 2.34 -16.23
C TRP A 97 -12.80 2.15 -16.11
N GLN A 98 -13.28 1.02 -15.60
CA GLN A 98 -14.71 0.78 -15.34
C GLN A 98 -15.24 1.59 -14.14
N VAL A 99 -14.37 1.92 -13.18
CA VAL A 99 -14.67 2.73 -11.99
C VAL A 99 -14.24 4.18 -12.17
N PRO A 100 -13.85 4.65 -13.29
CA PRO A 100 -12.87 5.70 -13.60
C PRO A 100 -12.10 6.22 -12.38
N ILE A 101 -10.96 5.53 -12.09
CA ILE A 101 -9.99 5.95 -11.10
C ILE A 101 -9.01 6.89 -11.81
N ILE A 102 -9.26 8.19 -11.69
CA ILE A 102 -8.46 9.21 -12.40
C ILE A 102 -7.16 9.46 -11.65
N THR A 103 -6.06 9.39 -12.39
CA THR A 103 -4.71 9.62 -11.87
C THR A 103 -4.02 10.77 -12.56
N GLU A 104 -3.05 11.34 -11.86
CA GLU A 104 -2.16 12.39 -12.34
C GLU A 104 -0.71 12.02 -12.07
N GLY A 105 0.22 12.62 -12.83
CA GLY A 105 1.66 12.41 -12.69
C GLY A 105 2.26 11.51 -13.77
N LYS A 106 3.45 11.01 -13.50
CA LYS A 106 4.22 10.17 -14.43
C LYS A 106 3.77 8.72 -14.35
N TYR A 107 3.92 7.98 -15.44
CA TYR A 107 3.80 6.51 -15.42
C TYR A 107 4.65 5.91 -14.29
N LYS A 108 4.26 4.78 -13.75
CA LYS A 108 4.87 4.06 -12.61
C LYS A 108 4.75 4.77 -11.25
N TYR A 109 4.45 6.08 -11.22
CA TYR A 109 4.42 6.91 -10.00
C TYR A 109 3.23 7.88 -9.98
N SER A 110 2.14 7.51 -10.62
CA SER A 110 0.91 8.33 -10.64
C SER A 110 0.24 8.38 -9.27
N ARG A 111 -0.57 9.41 -9.04
CA ARG A 111 -1.38 9.57 -7.83
C ARG A 111 -2.86 9.63 -8.18
N ILE A 112 -3.70 9.03 -7.35
CA ILE A 112 -5.15 9.10 -7.52
C ILE A 112 -5.63 10.49 -7.15
N ASN A 113 -6.24 11.18 -8.13
CA ASN A 113 -6.84 12.49 -7.94
C ASN A 113 -8.35 12.39 -7.68
N LYS A 114 -9.05 11.55 -8.44
CA LYS A 114 -10.51 11.43 -8.38
C LYS A 114 -10.96 9.99 -8.61
N ILE A 115 -12.09 9.61 -7.99
CA ILE A 115 -12.75 8.32 -8.21
C ILE A 115 -14.22 8.58 -8.52
N ASN A 116 -14.73 8.05 -9.63
CA ASN A 116 -16.16 8.11 -9.94
C ASN A 116 -16.91 7.05 -9.13
N LYS A 117 -17.64 7.49 -8.13
CA LYS A 117 -18.34 6.62 -7.17
C LYS A 117 -19.65 6.04 -7.67
N SER A 118 -20.25 6.61 -8.70
CA SER A 118 -21.67 6.39 -9.02
C SER A 118 -22.03 4.92 -9.27
N GLN A 119 -21.24 4.23 -10.07
CA GLN A 119 -21.46 2.82 -10.38
C GLN A 119 -21.27 1.91 -9.17
N ILE A 120 -20.20 2.13 -8.40
CA ILE A 120 -19.90 1.34 -7.21
C ILE A 120 -20.97 1.54 -6.13
N ILE A 121 -21.43 2.79 -5.89
CA ILE A 121 -22.50 3.04 -4.92
C ILE A 121 -23.81 2.36 -5.36
N ARG A 122 -24.15 2.41 -6.65
CA ARG A 122 -25.33 1.71 -7.19
C ARG A 122 -25.21 0.20 -6.97
N TYR A 123 -24.03 -0.36 -7.21
CA TYR A 123 -23.78 -1.79 -7.03
C TYR A 123 -23.84 -2.22 -5.55
N LEU A 124 -23.25 -1.42 -4.64
CA LEU A 124 -23.33 -1.63 -3.20
C LEU A 124 -24.77 -1.58 -2.67
N LYS A 125 -25.62 -0.64 -3.18
CA LYS A 125 -27.04 -0.53 -2.82
C LYS A 125 -27.86 -1.76 -3.23
N LYS A 126 -27.45 -2.46 -4.30
CA LYS A 126 -28.03 -3.74 -4.73
C LYS A 126 -27.47 -4.95 -3.97
N GLY A 127 -26.76 -4.73 -2.86
CA GLY A 127 -26.14 -5.80 -2.07
C GLY A 127 -24.86 -6.36 -2.67
N GLY A 128 -24.29 -5.78 -3.73
CA GLY A 128 -23.09 -6.24 -4.40
C GLY A 128 -21.81 -6.07 -3.57
N ILE A 129 -20.78 -6.85 -3.89
CA ILE A 129 -19.43 -6.77 -3.36
C ILE A 129 -18.48 -6.44 -4.52
N PRO A 130 -18.10 -5.18 -4.73
CA PRO A 130 -17.14 -4.82 -5.76
C PRO A 130 -15.73 -5.25 -5.35
N ILE A 131 -15.07 -6.01 -6.21
CA ILE A 131 -13.65 -6.40 -6.10
C ILE A 131 -12.88 -5.56 -7.11
N ILE A 132 -12.09 -4.61 -6.64
CA ILE A 132 -11.51 -3.56 -7.47
C ILE A 132 -10.00 -3.77 -7.58
N THR A 133 -9.46 -3.63 -8.78
CA THR A 133 -8.02 -3.64 -9.00
C THR A 133 -7.39 -2.45 -8.28
N GLY A 134 -6.51 -2.72 -7.33
CA GLY A 134 -5.64 -1.70 -6.74
C GLY A 134 -4.49 -1.32 -7.65
N PHE A 135 -3.56 -0.50 -7.17
CA PHE A 135 -2.30 -0.18 -7.83
C PHE A 135 -2.41 0.63 -9.12
N GLN A 136 -3.57 0.78 -9.72
CA GLN A 136 -3.77 1.34 -11.05
C GLN A 136 -4.90 2.37 -11.12
N GLY A 137 -4.82 3.25 -12.12
CA GLY A 137 -5.85 4.18 -12.54
C GLY A 137 -5.73 4.48 -14.03
N ILE A 138 -6.40 5.53 -14.47
CA ILE A 138 -6.31 6.05 -15.85
C ILE A 138 -5.97 7.54 -15.82
N ASN A 139 -5.14 7.97 -16.74
CA ASN A 139 -4.84 9.38 -16.92
C ASN A 139 -5.84 10.07 -17.87
N ASN A 140 -5.63 11.36 -18.11
CA ASN A 140 -6.48 12.18 -18.99
C ASN A 140 -6.47 11.75 -20.47
N LYS A 141 -5.52 10.88 -20.86
CA LYS A 141 -5.45 10.27 -22.20
C LYS A 141 -6.08 8.87 -22.24
N ASN A 142 -6.85 8.49 -21.22
CA ASN A 142 -7.43 7.15 -21.05
C ASN A 142 -6.41 6.00 -21.06
N ARG A 143 -5.12 6.30 -20.73
CA ARG A 143 -4.08 5.28 -20.60
C ARG A 143 -4.03 4.79 -19.16
N ILE A 144 -3.84 3.49 -18.99
CA ILE A 144 -3.59 2.89 -17.66
C ILE A 144 -2.28 3.45 -17.11
N THR A 145 -2.31 3.78 -15.83
CA THR A 145 -1.15 4.25 -15.06
C THR A 145 -1.05 3.47 -13.76
N THR A 146 0.16 3.30 -13.24
CA THR A 146 0.38 2.65 -11.95
C THR A 146 0.90 3.62 -10.88
N ILE A 147 0.64 3.29 -9.61
CA ILE A 147 0.87 4.17 -8.45
C ILE A 147 2.25 3.91 -7.82
N GLY A 148 2.96 2.90 -8.28
CA GLY A 148 4.23 2.50 -7.71
C GLY A 148 4.10 1.54 -6.51
N ARG A 149 5.20 1.32 -5.79
CA ARG A 149 5.22 0.38 -4.64
C ARG A 149 4.19 0.79 -3.59
N GLY A 150 3.50 -0.19 -3.00
CA GLY A 150 2.42 0.07 -2.05
C GLY A 150 1.17 0.70 -2.67
N GLY A 151 1.09 0.78 -4.00
CA GLY A 151 -0.01 1.45 -4.70
C GLY A 151 -1.39 0.87 -4.38
N THR A 152 -1.50 -0.42 -4.04
CA THR A 152 -2.78 -0.98 -3.59
C THR A 152 -3.19 -0.45 -2.21
N ASP A 153 -2.25 -0.19 -1.30
CA ASP A 153 -2.53 0.43 0.00
C ASP A 153 -3.00 1.88 -0.22
N ALA A 154 -2.29 2.64 -1.06
CA ALA A 154 -2.70 3.99 -1.45
C ALA A 154 -4.08 3.99 -2.10
N SER A 155 -4.37 3.04 -3.00
CA SER A 155 -5.71 2.88 -3.59
C SER A 155 -6.78 2.67 -2.51
N ALA A 156 -6.54 1.77 -1.54
CA ALA A 156 -7.49 1.48 -0.47
C ALA A 156 -7.78 2.70 0.40
N ILE A 157 -6.76 3.47 0.73
CA ILE A 157 -6.87 4.72 1.51
C ILE A 157 -7.71 5.74 0.74
N MET A 158 -7.44 5.93 -0.56
CA MET A 158 -8.21 6.84 -1.39
C MET A 158 -9.66 6.39 -1.55
N PHE A 159 -9.91 5.08 -1.72
CA PHE A 159 -11.27 4.55 -1.70
C PHE A 159 -11.96 4.80 -0.35
N ALA A 160 -11.28 4.58 0.76
CA ALA A 160 -11.85 4.86 2.08
C ALA A 160 -12.22 6.34 2.23
N LYS A 161 -11.36 7.25 1.79
CA LYS A 161 -11.65 8.70 1.75
C LYS A 161 -12.86 9.03 0.88
N PHE A 162 -12.80 8.66 -0.40
CA PHE A 162 -13.83 9.07 -1.37
C PHE A 162 -15.21 8.47 -1.05
N PHE A 163 -15.27 7.27 -0.48
CA PHE A 163 -16.52 6.62 -0.10
C PHE A 163 -16.96 6.90 1.34
N ASN A 164 -16.25 7.75 2.08
CA ASN A 164 -16.48 8.02 3.50
C ASN A 164 -16.60 6.71 4.30
N ALA A 165 -15.66 5.79 4.10
CA ALA A 165 -15.70 4.50 4.75
C ALA A 165 -15.49 4.62 6.26
N GLU A 166 -16.25 3.84 7.04
CA GLU A 166 -16.11 3.78 8.50
C GLU A 166 -14.75 3.19 8.92
N LYS A 167 -14.22 2.28 8.08
CA LYS A 167 -12.94 1.60 8.33
C LYS A 167 -12.21 1.34 7.02
N CYS A 168 -10.88 1.45 7.08
CA CYS A 168 -9.97 0.93 6.08
C CYS A 168 -9.13 -0.16 6.72
N ILE A 169 -9.26 -1.42 6.25
CA ILE A 169 -8.54 -2.56 6.82
C ILE A 169 -7.57 -3.08 5.76
N ILE A 170 -6.29 -3.07 6.10
CA ILE A 170 -5.21 -3.56 5.25
C ILE A 170 -4.78 -4.94 5.75
N TYR A 171 -5.10 -5.96 4.97
CA TYR A 171 -4.67 -7.33 5.19
C TYR A 171 -3.32 -7.58 4.54
N THR A 172 -2.39 -8.10 5.35
CA THR A 172 -1.02 -8.43 4.98
C THR A 172 -0.60 -9.77 5.61
N ASP A 173 0.67 -10.11 5.56
CA ASP A 173 1.26 -11.32 6.15
C ASP A 173 1.61 -11.17 7.64
N VAL A 174 1.65 -9.94 8.14
CA VAL A 174 1.88 -9.67 9.57
C VAL A 174 0.56 -9.30 10.27
N ASP A 175 0.43 -9.62 11.54
CA ASP A 175 -0.80 -9.40 12.30
C ASP A 175 -0.87 -8.04 13.02
N GLY A 176 -0.03 -7.10 12.60
CA GLY A 176 0.01 -5.73 13.10
C GLY A 176 1.42 -5.15 13.11
N VAL A 177 1.57 -4.01 13.74
CA VAL A 177 2.85 -3.32 13.97
C VAL A 177 3.38 -3.75 15.33
N TYR A 178 4.67 -4.07 15.40
CA TYR A 178 5.35 -4.48 16.63
C TYR A 178 6.32 -3.41 17.10
N SER A 179 6.64 -3.43 18.39
CA SER A 179 7.62 -2.51 18.99
C SER A 179 9.03 -2.63 18.40
N THR A 180 9.33 -3.76 17.78
CA THR A 180 10.50 -4.01 16.92
C THR A 180 10.20 -5.22 16.03
N ASP A 181 11.12 -5.58 15.13
CA ASP A 181 10.96 -6.75 14.26
C ASP A 181 10.88 -8.05 15.08
N PRO A 182 9.74 -8.77 15.10
CA PRO A 182 9.59 -9.99 15.87
C PRO A 182 10.47 -11.14 15.37
N ASN A 183 11.00 -11.07 14.14
CA ASN A 183 11.97 -12.04 13.65
C ASN A 183 13.37 -11.83 14.26
N LYS A 184 13.69 -10.59 14.65
CA LYS A 184 14.95 -10.23 15.32
C LYS A 184 14.85 -10.37 16.84
N LEU A 185 13.70 -10.04 17.41
CA LEU A 185 13.48 -10.09 18.86
C LEU A 185 12.15 -10.75 19.20
N LYS A 186 12.17 -11.98 19.69
CA LYS A 186 10.94 -12.76 20.03
C LYS A 186 10.07 -12.11 21.11
N SER A 187 10.67 -11.26 21.97
CA SER A 187 9.93 -10.51 23.01
C SER A 187 9.26 -9.23 22.49
N ALA A 188 9.35 -8.95 21.19
CA ALA A 188 8.66 -7.81 20.57
C ALA A 188 7.16 -7.85 20.85
N LYS A 189 6.60 -6.72 21.31
CA LYS A 189 5.19 -6.59 21.67
C LYS A 189 4.42 -5.93 20.55
N LYS A 190 3.26 -6.49 20.21
CA LYS A 190 2.34 -5.90 19.25
C LYS A 190 1.76 -4.58 19.79
N ILE A 191 1.76 -3.56 18.99
CA ILE A 191 1.22 -2.24 19.29
C ILE A 191 -0.28 -2.26 18.96
N LYS A 192 -1.13 -1.89 19.92
CA LYS A 192 -2.60 -1.86 19.71
C LYS A 192 -3.02 -0.70 18.82
N ALA A 193 -2.44 0.47 19.06
CA ALA A 193 -2.67 1.69 18.28
C ALA A 193 -1.38 2.51 18.20
N ILE A 194 -1.15 3.13 17.06
CA ILE A 194 0.04 3.96 16.76
C ILE A 194 -0.40 5.20 15.98
N SER A 195 0.27 6.33 16.18
CA SER A 195 -0.02 7.55 15.43
C SER A 195 0.52 7.44 13.99
N TYR A 196 -0.04 8.26 13.09
CA TYR A 196 0.50 8.36 11.73
C TYR A 196 1.96 8.78 11.73
N GLU A 197 2.33 9.72 12.62
CA GLU A 197 3.69 10.23 12.74
C GLU A 197 4.66 9.15 13.18
N GLU A 198 4.36 8.45 14.26
CA GLU A 198 5.18 7.33 14.76
C GLU A 198 5.28 6.20 13.74
N MET A 199 4.17 5.86 13.05
CA MET A 199 4.19 4.82 12.03
C MET A 199 5.00 5.24 10.80
N LEU A 200 4.95 6.53 10.43
CA LEU A 200 5.73 7.07 9.31
C LEU A 200 7.23 6.99 9.61
N GLU A 201 7.64 7.40 10.80
CA GLU A 201 9.03 7.26 11.26
C GLU A 201 9.48 5.79 11.23
N MET A 202 8.71 4.90 11.84
CA MET A 202 9.05 3.48 11.84
C MET A 202 9.15 2.90 10.42
N ALA A 203 8.23 3.25 9.52
CA ALA A 203 8.24 2.77 8.14
C ALA A 203 9.41 3.33 7.32
N SER A 204 9.78 4.57 7.54
CA SER A 204 10.91 5.23 6.88
C SER A 204 12.25 4.64 7.33
N LEU A 205 12.32 4.16 8.57
CA LEU A 205 13.53 3.63 9.19
C LEU A 205 13.57 2.09 9.26
N GLY A 206 12.76 1.40 8.44
CA GLY A 206 12.92 -0.04 8.20
C GLY A 206 11.77 -0.96 8.63
N ALA A 207 10.69 -0.46 9.23
CA ALA A 207 9.50 -1.26 9.52
C ALA A 207 8.69 -1.52 8.21
N LYS A 208 8.85 -2.69 7.62
CA LYS A 208 8.31 -3.04 6.29
C LYS A 208 6.83 -3.43 6.29
N VAL A 209 6.02 -2.89 7.19
CA VAL A 209 4.59 -3.23 7.30
C VAL A 209 3.76 -2.48 6.25
N MET A 210 4.06 -1.20 6.05
CA MET A 210 3.44 -0.33 5.03
C MET A 210 4.48 0.59 4.41
N GLN A 211 4.20 1.07 3.20
CA GLN A 211 5.06 2.07 2.55
C GLN A 211 4.83 3.46 3.17
N PRO A 212 5.89 4.27 3.41
CA PRO A 212 5.78 5.59 4.02
C PRO A 212 4.77 6.51 3.32
N HIS A 213 4.76 6.54 1.98
CA HIS A 213 3.83 7.38 1.23
C HIS A 213 2.36 7.01 1.46
N SER A 214 2.03 5.71 1.64
CA SER A 214 0.66 5.27 1.95
C SER A 214 0.22 5.75 3.34
N ILE A 215 1.14 5.76 4.32
CA ILE A 215 0.87 6.30 5.66
C ILE A 215 0.66 7.81 5.58
N GLN A 216 1.48 8.50 4.79
CA GLN A 216 1.33 9.94 4.55
C GLN A 216 -0.02 10.26 3.89
N ASP A 217 -0.45 9.48 2.90
CA ASP A 217 -1.76 9.63 2.27
C ASP A 217 -2.90 9.43 3.28
N ALA A 218 -2.79 8.45 4.17
CA ALA A 218 -3.76 8.22 5.25
C ALA A 218 -3.83 9.41 6.21
N ARG A 219 -2.68 9.95 6.60
CA ARG A 219 -2.59 11.13 7.47
C ARG A 219 -3.25 12.36 6.83
N LEU A 220 -2.89 12.69 5.59
CA LEU A 220 -3.41 13.84 4.85
C LEU A 220 -4.92 13.75 4.63
N ASN A 221 -5.40 12.54 4.37
CA ASN A 221 -6.82 12.29 4.09
C ASN A 221 -7.63 11.92 5.34
N ARG A 222 -7.00 11.86 6.51
CA ARG A 222 -7.62 11.54 7.80
C ARG A 222 -8.33 10.19 7.81
N VAL A 223 -7.73 9.19 7.17
CA VAL A 223 -8.27 7.83 7.08
C VAL A 223 -7.59 6.95 8.12
N ASP A 224 -8.33 6.48 9.10
CA ASP A 224 -7.85 5.49 10.06
C ASP A 224 -7.68 4.13 9.38
N ILE A 225 -6.55 3.46 9.65
CA ILE A 225 -6.20 2.18 9.05
C ILE A 225 -6.06 1.14 10.15
N GLU A 226 -6.67 -0.02 9.95
CA GLU A 226 -6.39 -1.22 10.77
C GLU A 226 -5.53 -2.19 9.96
N VAL A 227 -4.30 -2.47 10.40
CA VAL A 227 -3.42 -3.47 9.79
C VAL A 227 -3.65 -4.81 10.46
N LYS A 228 -3.97 -5.85 9.66
CA LYS A 228 -4.29 -7.20 10.14
C LYS A 228 -3.63 -8.28 9.30
N SER A 229 -3.45 -9.45 9.88
CA SER A 229 -3.09 -10.64 9.11
C SER A 229 -4.30 -11.25 8.42
N SER A 230 -4.10 -11.71 7.19
CA SER A 230 -5.06 -12.58 6.49
C SER A 230 -4.95 -14.06 6.91
N PHE A 231 -3.94 -14.41 7.73
CA PHE A 231 -3.65 -15.78 8.14
C PHE A 231 -4.13 -16.10 9.56
N THR A 232 -4.32 -15.08 10.39
CA THR A 232 -4.75 -15.23 11.78
C THR A 232 -6.03 -14.43 12.04
N ASN A 233 -6.73 -14.76 13.12
CA ASN A 233 -7.89 -13.99 13.60
C ASN A 233 -7.53 -12.95 14.66
N ASN A 234 -6.25 -12.67 14.84
CA ASN A 234 -5.77 -11.73 15.85
C ASN A 234 -6.27 -10.31 15.58
N LYS A 235 -6.43 -9.53 16.65
CA LYS A 235 -6.64 -8.07 16.54
C LYS A 235 -5.41 -7.45 15.93
N GLY A 236 -5.62 -6.51 15.00
CA GLY A 236 -4.56 -5.79 14.32
C GLY A 236 -4.03 -4.61 15.12
N THR A 237 -3.28 -3.75 14.43
CA THR A 237 -2.84 -2.44 14.91
C THR A 237 -3.66 -1.35 14.24
N LEU A 238 -4.20 -0.43 15.04
CA LEU A 238 -4.89 0.76 14.53
C LEU A 238 -3.86 1.87 14.30
N ILE A 239 -3.81 2.41 13.08
CA ILE A 239 -3.01 3.60 12.73
C ILE A 239 -4.00 4.77 12.64
N THR A 240 -3.85 5.77 13.50
CA THR A 240 -4.81 6.87 13.65
C THR A 240 -4.13 8.15 14.13
N LYS A 241 -4.88 9.21 14.37
CA LYS A 241 -4.35 10.46 14.94
C LYS A 241 -3.89 10.25 16.38
N ARG A 242 -2.79 10.89 16.77
CA ARG A 242 -2.22 10.80 18.13
C ARG A 242 -3.24 11.08 19.25
N LYS A 243 -4.10 12.06 19.09
CA LYS A 243 -5.16 12.39 20.07
C LYS A 243 -6.14 11.25 20.37
N ASN A 244 -6.23 10.26 19.49
CA ASN A 244 -7.10 9.09 19.66
C ASN A 244 -6.38 7.92 20.34
N ILE A 245 -5.13 8.13 20.78
CA ILE A 245 -4.29 7.07 21.37
C ILE A 245 -4.05 7.41 22.83
N ILE A 246 -4.56 6.54 23.70
CA ILE A 246 -4.22 6.57 25.12
C ILE A 246 -2.95 5.74 25.29
N ASN A 247 -1.79 6.39 25.27
CA ASN A 247 -0.51 5.71 25.46
C ASN A 247 0.44 6.62 26.28
N ASN A 248 0.84 6.11 27.45
CA ASN A 248 1.78 6.79 28.35
C ASN A 248 3.22 6.30 28.16
N LYS A 249 3.53 5.61 27.07
CA LYS A 249 4.88 5.08 26.81
C LYS A 249 5.76 6.18 26.23
N ILE A 250 6.97 6.32 26.75
CA ILE A 250 8.00 7.22 26.25
C ILE A 250 8.53 6.74 24.90
N ILE A 251 8.68 5.42 24.72
CA ILE A 251 9.16 4.77 23.50
C ILE A 251 8.07 3.86 22.97
N THR A 252 7.60 4.10 21.76
CA THR A 252 6.58 3.29 21.07
C THR A 252 7.18 2.09 20.35
N GLY A 253 8.34 2.29 19.69
CA GLY A 253 9.02 1.23 18.95
C GLY A 253 10.44 1.59 18.59
N ILE A 254 11.21 0.58 18.19
CA ILE A 254 12.58 0.69 17.72
C ILE A 254 12.68 -0.04 16.39
N THR A 255 13.20 0.63 15.38
CA THR A 255 13.45 0.04 14.06
C THR A 255 14.93 -0.02 13.78
N SER A 256 15.33 -0.95 12.92
CA SER A 256 16.70 -1.05 12.47
C SER A 256 16.76 -1.45 11.01
N THR A 257 17.68 -0.86 10.28
CA THR A 257 18.05 -1.28 8.94
C THR A 257 19.47 -1.82 8.96
N SER A 258 19.75 -2.79 8.10
CA SER A 258 21.07 -3.43 8.00
C SER A 258 21.67 -3.29 6.60
N ASN A 259 20.94 -2.66 5.66
CA ASN A 259 21.35 -2.58 4.26
C ASN A 259 21.85 -1.19 3.87
N ASP A 260 22.23 -0.36 4.84
CA ASP A 260 22.71 0.99 4.59
C ASP A 260 24.23 1.03 4.62
N SER A 261 24.79 1.86 3.76
CA SER A 261 26.22 2.16 3.74
C SER A 261 26.46 3.55 4.29
N LYS A 262 27.41 3.69 5.21
CA LYS A 262 27.81 4.98 5.76
C LYS A 262 29.04 5.49 5.00
N VAL A 263 28.96 6.71 4.49
CA VAL A 263 30.11 7.43 3.93
C VAL A 263 30.41 8.62 4.84
N THR A 264 31.63 8.72 5.33
CA THR A 264 32.07 9.83 6.15
C THR A 264 33.10 10.66 5.38
N LEU A 265 32.85 11.93 5.21
CA LEU A 265 33.77 12.88 4.61
C LEU A 265 34.35 13.75 5.75
N LEU A 266 35.67 13.76 5.86
CA LEU A 266 36.39 14.56 6.87
C LEU A 266 37.04 15.77 6.21
N GLY A 267 37.14 16.88 6.94
CA GLY A 267 37.82 18.10 6.48
C GLY A 267 37.14 18.78 5.27
N VAL A 268 35.83 18.61 5.13
CA VAL A 268 35.07 19.26 4.06
C VAL A 268 35.02 20.76 4.32
N ARG A 269 35.66 21.56 3.45
CA ARG A 269 35.67 23.01 3.56
C ARG A 269 34.28 23.57 3.24
N ASP A 270 33.82 24.54 3.99
CA ASP A 270 32.57 25.25 3.70
C ASP A 270 32.79 26.23 2.53
N LYS A 271 32.44 25.75 1.33
CA LYS A 271 32.50 26.51 0.09
C LYS A 271 31.21 26.31 -0.72
N PRO A 272 30.70 27.38 -1.37
CA PRO A 272 29.56 27.25 -2.28
C PRO A 272 29.78 26.13 -3.30
N GLY A 273 28.78 25.25 -3.49
CA GLY A 273 28.81 24.17 -4.47
C GLY A 273 29.38 22.83 -3.98
N ILE A 274 29.95 22.74 -2.76
CA ILE A 274 30.55 21.49 -2.27
C ILE A 274 29.49 20.39 -2.10
N ALA A 275 28.31 20.72 -1.57
CA ALA A 275 27.19 19.78 -1.48
C ALA A 275 26.79 19.23 -2.85
N ALA A 276 26.74 20.09 -3.86
CA ALA A 276 26.44 19.67 -5.23
C ALA A 276 27.50 18.71 -5.80
N SER A 277 28.79 18.93 -5.48
CA SER A 277 29.88 18.04 -5.93
C SER A 277 29.79 16.65 -5.30
N ILE A 278 29.31 16.54 -4.06
CA ILE A 278 29.12 15.29 -3.33
C ILE A 278 27.89 14.53 -3.85
N PHE A 279 26.75 15.22 -4.00
CA PHE A 279 25.47 14.56 -4.31
C PHE A 279 25.24 14.31 -5.82
N LYS A 280 25.85 15.11 -6.73
CA LYS A 280 25.73 14.87 -8.17
C LYS A 280 26.19 13.48 -8.63
N PRO A 281 27.34 12.96 -8.23
CA PRO A 281 27.77 11.60 -8.58
C PRO A 281 26.80 10.53 -8.08
N LEU A 282 26.27 10.67 -6.84
CA LEU A 282 25.32 9.73 -6.26
C LEU A 282 24.02 9.71 -7.08
N SER A 283 23.47 10.89 -7.41
CA SER A 283 22.27 11.02 -8.23
C SER A 283 22.46 10.44 -9.63
N LYS A 284 23.61 10.70 -10.30
CA LYS A 284 23.91 10.12 -11.62
C LYS A 284 23.94 8.59 -11.63
N ASN A 285 24.34 7.99 -10.52
CA ASN A 285 24.40 6.54 -10.36
C ASN A 285 23.12 5.96 -9.70
N SER A 286 22.04 6.77 -9.56
CA SER A 286 20.78 6.36 -8.93
C SER A 286 20.95 5.82 -7.51
N ILE A 287 21.95 6.35 -6.78
CA ILE A 287 22.17 6.03 -5.36
C ILE A 287 21.34 6.98 -4.53
N ASN A 288 20.42 6.42 -3.75
CA ASN A 288 19.58 7.19 -2.83
C ASN A 288 20.38 7.55 -1.56
N VAL A 289 20.12 8.74 -1.03
CA VAL A 289 20.69 9.22 0.24
C VAL A 289 19.55 9.36 1.23
N ASP A 290 19.59 8.57 2.31
CA ASP A 290 18.50 8.52 3.28
C ASP A 290 18.70 9.51 4.43
N MET A 291 19.95 9.73 4.83
CA MET A 291 20.28 10.61 5.93
C MET A 291 21.59 11.38 5.67
N VAL A 292 21.58 12.67 5.98
CA VAL A 292 22.77 13.52 5.98
C VAL A 292 22.95 14.08 7.39
N VAL A 293 24.10 13.79 8.00
CA VAL A 293 24.48 14.37 9.29
C VAL A 293 25.70 15.25 9.06
N GLN A 294 25.58 16.51 9.37
CA GLN A 294 26.68 17.47 9.31
C GLN A 294 27.05 17.92 10.72
N ASN A 295 28.30 17.67 11.12
CA ASN A 295 28.88 18.20 12.33
C ASN A 295 29.82 19.33 11.97
N ILE A 296 29.76 20.42 12.72
CA ILE A 296 30.79 21.45 12.71
C ILE A 296 31.88 20.94 13.64
N SER A 297 33.01 20.49 13.06
CA SER A 297 34.21 20.30 13.88
C SER A 297 34.79 21.67 14.18
N ALA A 298 34.94 21.97 15.46
CA ALA A 298 35.72 23.12 15.93
C ALA A 298 37.17 22.99 15.49
#